data_02d3da4cf9d0371196901bc5494aa735
#
_entry.id   02d3da4cf9d0371196901bc5494aa735
#
_cell.length_a   1.000
_cell.length_b   1.000
_cell.length_c   1.000
_cell.angle_alpha   90.00
_cell.angle_beta   90.00
_cell.angle_gamma   90.00
#
_symmetry.space_group_name_H-M   'P 1'
#
loop_
_entity.id
_entity.type
_entity.pdbx_description
1 polymer ?
#
loop_
_entity_poly.entity_id
_entity_poly.type
_entity_poly.pdbx_seq_one_letter_code
_entity_poly.pdbx_strand_id
1 'polypeptide(L)'
;SEKSSREVMEYLGKRNVEVKLNARVINYEGNELVLSEGPVIDTKNVFWVAGVKANSLQGLPSEAYGPGNRLKVDSYNRLCEYSNIFAIGDTALMSSDAYPKGHPQVVQPAIQQARNLIVNLQRMEQGLPLQPFIYRNKGSMATIGRNHAVVELKKLRFGGFPAWAVWLFVHLMSIVGVKNRLFIFVDWMWSYFTYDPSLRIIIKPLKRE
;
A
#
# COMPACT_ATOMS: atom_id res chain seq x y z
N SER A 1 0.42 7.56 13.72
CA SER A 1 0.19 8.07 15.10
C SER A 1 -0.70 9.31 15.08
N GLU A 2 -1.30 9.66 16.21
CA GLU A 2 -2.13 10.87 16.34
C GLU A 2 -1.34 12.15 16.01
N LYS A 3 -0.06 12.18 16.39
CA LYS A 3 0.81 13.34 16.09
C LYS A 3 0.98 13.54 14.59
N SER A 4 1.24 12.46 13.83
CA SER A 4 1.33 12.54 12.37
C SER A 4 -0.01 12.90 11.74
N SER A 5 -1.10 12.34 12.22
CA SER A 5 -2.45 12.70 11.74
C SER A 5 -2.75 14.19 11.93
N ARG A 6 -2.41 14.75 13.09
CA ARG A 6 -2.57 16.17 13.36
C ARG A 6 -1.73 17.04 12.43
N GLU A 7 -0.45 16.70 12.25
CA GLU A 7 0.45 17.42 11.33
C GLU A 7 -0.07 17.40 9.89
N VAL A 8 -0.60 16.24 9.43
CA VAL A 8 -1.22 16.10 8.11
C VAL A 8 -2.45 17.00 7.99
N MET A 9 -3.32 16.99 8.99
CA MET A 9 -4.53 17.83 8.99
C MET A 9 -4.19 19.32 8.94
N GLU A 10 -3.23 19.78 9.76
CA GLU A 10 -2.77 21.16 9.74
C GLU A 10 -2.16 21.55 8.37
N TYR A 11 -1.37 20.68 7.78
CA TYR A 11 -0.78 20.91 6.46
C TYR A 11 -1.84 21.02 5.36
N LEU A 12 -2.85 20.13 5.37
CA LEU A 12 -3.95 20.15 4.41
C LEU A 12 -4.83 21.38 4.61
N GLY A 13 -5.14 21.73 5.85
CA GLY A 13 -5.92 22.92 6.18
C GLY A 13 -5.27 24.23 5.69
N LYS A 14 -3.94 24.36 5.82
CA LYS A 14 -3.17 25.50 5.26
C LYS A 14 -3.25 25.60 3.73
N ARG A 15 -3.68 24.54 3.06
CA ARG A 15 -3.87 24.45 1.60
C ARG A 15 -5.34 24.52 1.17
N ASN A 16 -6.23 24.93 2.08
CA ASN A 16 -7.67 24.98 1.87
C ASN A 16 -8.28 23.63 1.49
N VAL A 17 -7.70 22.52 1.96
CA VAL A 17 -8.28 21.19 1.81
C VAL A 17 -9.13 20.88 3.04
N GLU A 18 -10.42 20.69 2.83
CA GLU A 18 -11.35 20.26 3.87
C GLU A 18 -11.18 18.74 4.10
N VAL A 19 -10.89 18.36 5.35
CA VAL A 19 -10.74 16.95 5.75
C VAL A 19 -11.94 16.53 6.56
N LYS A 20 -12.75 15.61 6.05
CA LYS A 20 -13.89 15.01 6.75
C LYS A 20 -13.50 13.64 7.29
N LEU A 21 -13.29 13.55 8.61
CA LEU A 21 -13.05 12.29 9.29
C LEU A 21 -14.36 11.58 9.59
N ASN A 22 -14.32 10.24 9.68
CA ASN A 22 -15.47 9.38 9.94
C ASN A 22 -16.63 9.52 8.93
N ALA A 23 -16.39 10.17 7.82
CA ALA A 23 -17.34 10.36 6.73
C ALA A 23 -17.19 9.24 5.70
N ARG A 24 -18.12 8.28 5.72
CA ARG A 24 -18.16 7.19 4.75
C ARG A 24 -18.95 7.62 3.53
N VAL A 25 -18.40 7.40 2.33
CA VAL A 25 -19.14 7.56 1.08
C VAL A 25 -20.14 6.41 0.94
N ILE A 26 -21.41 6.76 0.73
CA ILE A 26 -22.53 5.82 0.56
C ILE A 26 -22.83 5.62 -0.92
N ASN A 27 -22.90 6.71 -1.69
CA ASN A 27 -23.23 6.68 -3.10
C ASN A 27 -22.60 7.86 -3.85
N TYR A 28 -22.42 7.68 -5.14
CA TYR A 28 -22.11 8.75 -6.08
C TYR A 28 -22.90 8.51 -7.37
N GLU A 29 -23.84 9.40 -7.67
CA GLU A 29 -24.67 9.32 -8.85
C GLU A 29 -24.89 10.73 -9.43
N GLY A 30 -24.82 10.82 -10.76
CA GLY A 30 -24.84 12.13 -11.42
C GLY A 30 -23.62 12.96 -11.03
N ASN A 31 -23.83 14.01 -10.24
CA ASN A 31 -22.79 14.85 -9.66
C ASN A 31 -22.87 14.88 -8.13
N GLU A 32 -23.71 14.04 -7.54
CA GLU A 32 -24.02 14.05 -6.11
C GLU A 32 -23.22 12.97 -5.38
N LEU A 33 -22.34 13.38 -4.48
CA LEU A 33 -21.62 12.50 -3.57
C LEU A 33 -22.34 12.48 -2.23
N VAL A 34 -22.87 11.33 -1.85
CA VAL A 34 -23.61 11.11 -0.61
C VAL A 34 -22.69 10.49 0.44
N LEU A 35 -22.59 11.15 1.60
CA LEU A 35 -21.86 10.68 2.76
C LEU A 35 -22.81 10.04 3.79
N SER A 36 -22.24 9.23 4.70
CA SER A 36 -23.01 8.63 5.81
C SER A 36 -23.62 9.69 6.73
N GLU A 37 -22.97 10.83 6.84
CA GLU A 37 -23.42 11.98 7.64
C GLU A 37 -23.03 13.27 6.92
N GLY A 38 -23.86 14.31 7.08
CA GLY A 38 -23.62 15.62 6.49
C GLY A 38 -24.35 15.87 5.18
N PRO A 39 -24.10 17.02 4.56
CA PRO A 39 -24.76 17.41 3.31
C PRO A 39 -24.25 16.60 2.13
N VAL A 40 -25.08 16.47 1.11
CA VAL A 40 -24.66 15.98 -0.22
C VAL A 40 -23.65 16.96 -0.82
N ILE A 41 -22.57 16.43 -1.40
CA ILE A 41 -21.53 17.22 -2.06
C ILE A 41 -21.75 17.17 -3.55
N ASP A 42 -22.07 18.32 -4.17
CA ASP A 42 -22.12 18.47 -5.62
C ASP A 42 -20.70 18.55 -6.17
N THR A 43 -20.30 17.54 -6.95
CA THR A 43 -18.97 17.49 -7.57
C THR A 43 -18.96 16.60 -8.81
N LYS A 44 -18.27 17.06 -9.85
CA LYS A 44 -18.07 16.28 -11.10
C LYS A 44 -16.84 15.38 -11.06
N ASN A 45 -15.95 15.59 -10.11
CA ASN A 45 -14.67 14.87 -10.04
C ASN A 45 -14.56 14.14 -8.72
N VAL A 46 -14.54 12.82 -8.75
CA VAL A 46 -14.32 11.95 -7.59
C VAL A 46 -13.13 11.06 -7.83
N PHE A 47 -12.16 11.10 -6.93
CA PHE A 47 -11.00 10.21 -6.93
C PHE A 47 -11.14 9.17 -5.84
N TRP A 48 -11.50 7.94 -6.22
CA TRP A 48 -11.66 6.85 -5.28
C TRP A 48 -10.34 6.12 -5.05
N VAL A 49 -9.73 6.35 -3.88
CA VAL A 49 -8.43 5.79 -3.49
C VAL A 49 -8.51 5.02 -2.16
N ALA A 50 -9.66 4.45 -1.86
CA ALA A 50 -10.00 3.84 -0.57
C ALA A 50 -9.45 2.41 -0.38
N GLY A 51 -8.29 2.10 -0.92
CA GLY A 51 -7.61 0.83 -0.77
C GLY A 51 -7.70 -0.09 -1.99
N VAL A 52 -7.17 -1.30 -1.83
CA VAL A 52 -7.09 -2.31 -2.89
C VAL A 52 -7.83 -3.58 -2.47
N LYS A 53 -8.36 -4.29 -3.46
CA LYS A 53 -8.99 -5.60 -3.32
C LYS A 53 -8.22 -6.58 -4.21
N ALA A 54 -7.93 -7.76 -3.69
CA ALA A 54 -7.28 -8.80 -4.48
C ALA A 54 -8.23 -9.33 -5.56
N ASN A 55 -7.68 -9.70 -6.71
CA ASN A 55 -8.44 -10.40 -7.73
C ASN A 55 -8.69 -11.84 -7.28
N SER A 56 -9.92 -12.33 -7.51
CA SER A 56 -10.24 -13.75 -7.31
C SER A 56 -9.58 -14.58 -8.39
N LEU A 57 -9.05 -15.74 -8.01
CA LEU A 57 -8.53 -16.75 -8.91
C LEU A 57 -9.63 -17.80 -9.17
N GLN A 58 -9.77 -18.21 -10.43
CA GLN A 58 -10.70 -19.30 -10.77
C GLN A 58 -10.19 -20.63 -10.25
N GLY A 59 -11.11 -21.52 -9.87
CA GLY A 59 -10.77 -22.88 -9.43
C GLY A 59 -10.50 -23.02 -7.91
N LEU A 60 -10.58 -21.95 -7.14
CA LEU A 60 -10.51 -22.00 -5.68
C LEU A 60 -11.90 -21.80 -5.06
N PRO A 61 -12.23 -22.53 -3.99
CA PRO A 61 -13.51 -22.39 -3.31
C PRO A 61 -13.62 -21.04 -2.60
N SER A 62 -14.84 -20.57 -2.37
CA SER A 62 -15.13 -19.29 -1.70
C SER A 62 -14.54 -19.22 -0.30
N GLU A 63 -14.46 -20.35 0.40
CA GLU A 63 -13.92 -20.49 1.76
C GLU A 63 -12.42 -20.18 1.85
N ALA A 64 -11.70 -20.33 0.74
CA ALA A 64 -10.28 -19.98 0.65
C ALA A 64 -10.03 -18.46 0.76
N TYR A 65 -11.08 -17.66 0.57
CA TYR A 65 -10.97 -16.21 0.59
C TYR A 65 -11.44 -15.60 1.91
N GLY A 66 -10.83 -14.50 2.28
CA GLY A 66 -11.22 -13.64 3.39
C GLY A 66 -11.51 -12.21 2.94
N PRO A 67 -11.59 -11.28 3.87
CA PRO A 67 -11.84 -9.87 3.58
C PRO A 67 -10.94 -9.33 2.46
N GLY A 68 -11.51 -8.56 1.53
CA GLY A 68 -10.80 -8.00 0.38
C GLY A 68 -10.38 -9.00 -0.68
N ASN A 69 -11.04 -10.16 -0.78
CA ASN A 69 -10.69 -11.27 -1.69
C ASN A 69 -9.29 -11.85 -1.46
N ARG A 70 -8.72 -11.67 -0.28
CA ARG A 70 -7.39 -12.18 0.04
C ARG A 70 -7.45 -13.66 0.37
N LEU A 71 -6.50 -14.43 -0.13
CA LEU A 71 -6.36 -15.85 0.13
C LEU A 71 -5.88 -16.10 1.56
N LYS A 72 -6.58 -16.93 2.31
CA LYS A 72 -6.20 -17.33 3.67
C LYS A 72 -4.95 -18.22 3.61
N VAL A 73 -3.89 -17.79 4.22
CA VAL A 73 -2.62 -18.53 4.26
C VAL A 73 -2.15 -18.77 5.69
N ASP A 74 -1.42 -19.88 5.85
CA ASP A 74 -0.72 -20.21 7.09
C ASP A 74 0.53 -19.36 7.30
N SER A 75 1.26 -19.59 8.40
CA SER A 75 2.50 -18.88 8.72
C SER A 75 3.66 -19.14 7.74
N TYR A 76 3.50 -20.05 6.83
CA TYR A 76 4.49 -20.37 5.77
C TYR A 76 4.11 -19.81 4.40
N ASN A 77 3.12 -18.92 4.33
CA ASN A 77 2.51 -18.37 3.11
C ASN A 77 1.78 -19.41 2.25
N ARG A 78 1.48 -20.58 2.78
CA ARG A 78 0.80 -21.66 2.10
C ARG A 78 -0.70 -21.51 2.29
N LEU A 79 -1.46 -21.70 1.21
CA LEU A 79 -2.92 -21.65 1.25
C LEU A 79 -3.46 -22.75 2.18
N CYS A 80 -4.37 -22.38 3.07
CA CYS A 80 -5.02 -23.36 3.94
C CYS A 80 -5.66 -24.46 3.08
N GLU A 81 -5.50 -25.72 3.47
CA GLU A 81 -6.00 -26.92 2.77
C GLU A 81 -5.24 -27.33 1.48
N TYR A 82 -4.25 -26.52 1.02
CA TYR A 82 -3.44 -26.83 -0.16
C TYR A 82 -1.95 -26.85 0.17
N SER A 83 -1.28 -27.97 -0.11
CA SER A 83 0.14 -28.12 0.23
C SER A 83 1.09 -27.47 -0.79
N ASN A 84 0.60 -27.20 -1.99
CA ASN A 84 1.40 -26.75 -3.15
C ASN A 84 1.01 -25.36 -3.69
N ILE A 85 0.09 -24.66 -3.02
CA ILE A 85 -0.34 -23.29 -3.41
C ILE A 85 0.13 -22.31 -2.35
N PHE A 86 0.80 -21.25 -2.80
CA PHE A 86 1.31 -20.19 -1.94
C PHE A 86 0.79 -18.84 -2.39
N ALA A 87 0.52 -17.94 -1.44
CA ALA A 87 0.19 -16.55 -1.72
C ALA A 87 0.98 -15.61 -0.82
N ILE A 88 1.42 -14.49 -1.39
CA ILE A 88 2.21 -13.45 -0.72
C ILE A 88 1.70 -12.06 -1.05
N GLY A 89 2.10 -11.08 -0.27
CA GLY A 89 1.76 -9.65 -0.49
C GLY A 89 0.28 -9.38 -0.34
N ASP A 90 -0.23 -8.50 -1.19
CA ASP A 90 -1.59 -7.98 -1.11
C ASP A 90 -2.68 -9.03 -1.33
N THR A 91 -2.34 -10.15 -1.97
CA THR A 91 -3.26 -11.28 -2.19
C THR A 91 -3.35 -12.24 -1.01
N ALA A 92 -2.41 -12.20 -0.08
CA ALA A 92 -2.36 -13.11 1.06
C ALA A 92 -3.01 -12.51 2.31
N LEU A 93 -3.85 -13.29 2.99
CA LEU A 93 -4.40 -12.98 4.30
C LEU A 93 -3.75 -13.92 5.33
N MET A 94 -2.63 -13.50 5.87
CA MET A 94 -1.97 -14.18 6.98
C MET A 94 -2.35 -13.47 8.29
N SER A 95 -3.16 -14.13 9.11
CA SER A 95 -3.53 -13.62 10.43
C SER A 95 -2.53 -14.11 11.49
N SER A 96 -2.27 -13.26 12.47
CA SER A 96 -1.46 -13.56 13.66
C SER A 96 -1.97 -12.74 14.85
N ASP A 97 -1.52 -13.03 16.06
CA ASP A 97 -1.91 -12.27 17.25
C ASP A 97 -1.63 -10.78 17.11
N ALA A 98 -0.50 -10.43 16.54
CA ALA A 98 -0.13 -9.03 16.27
C ALA A 98 -0.91 -8.40 15.10
N TYR A 99 -1.44 -9.21 14.19
CA TYR A 99 -2.16 -8.78 12.99
C TYR A 99 -3.40 -9.66 12.75
N PRO A 100 -4.44 -9.58 13.59
CA PRO A 100 -5.61 -10.46 13.50
C PRO A 100 -6.42 -10.27 12.22
N LYS A 101 -6.34 -9.08 11.61
CA LYS A 101 -6.95 -8.76 10.30
C LYS A 101 -6.01 -8.98 9.11
N GLY A 102 -4.90 -9.70 9.32
CA GLY A 102 -3.83 -9.90 8.35
C GLY A 102 -2.86 -8.73 8.28
N HIS A 103 -1.70 -8.96 7.68
CA HIS A 103 -0.69 -7.92 7.47
C HIS A 103 -1.21 -6.79 6.57
N PRO A 104 -0.71 -5.54 6.75
CA PRO A 104 -1.10 -4.42 5.90
C PRO A 104 -0.70 -4.67 4.44
N GLN A 105 -1.54 -4.21 3.52
CA GLN A 105 -1.30 -4.31 2.07
C GLN A 105 -0.33 -3.20 1.64
N VAL A 106 0.93 -3.40 1.94
CA VAL A 106 2.04 -2.50 1.60
C VAL A 106 3.27 -3.31 1.17
N VAL A 107 4.22 -2.65 0.55
CA VAL A 107 5.42 -3.29 -0.03
C VAL A 107 6.25 -4.10 1.00
N GLN A 108 6.33 -3.64 2.25
CA GLN A 108 7.21 -4.27 3.25
C GLN A 108 6.84 -5.72 3.58
N PRO A 109 5.59 -6.08 3.93
CA PRO A 109 5.22 -7.48 4.11
C PRO A 109 5.46 -8.31 2.86
N ALA A 110 5.10 -7.80 1.67
CA ALA A 110 5.23 -8.53 0.41
C ALA A 110 6.68 -8.96 0.13
N ILE A 111 7.64 -8.03 0.26
CA ILE A 111 9.07 -8.33 0.08
C ILE A 111 9.56 -9.34 1.14
N GLN A 112 9.14 -9.19 2.39
CA GLN A 112 9.58 -10.08 3.47
C GLN A 112 8.97 -11.48 3.31
N GLN A 113 7.70 -11.57 2.92
CA GLN A 113 7.04 -12.85 2.61
C GLN A 113 7.71 -13.54 1.42
N ALA A 114 8.02 -12.81 0.34
CA ALA A 114 8.73 -13.38 -0.81
C ALA A 114 10.09 -13.99 -0.41
N ARG A 115 10.87 -13.28 0.41
CA ARG A 115 12.17 -13.79 0.92
C ARG A 115 12.00 -15.03 1.78
N ASN A 116 11.02 -15.03 2.69
CA ASN A 116 10.72 -16.19 3.52
C ASN A 116 10.26 -17.37 2.67
N LEU A 117 9.41 -17.14 1.67
CA LEU A 117 8.93 -18.19 0.77
C LEU A 117 10.07 -18.82 -0.04
N ILE A 118 10.99 -18.02 -0.58
CA ILE A 118 12.16 -18.53 -1.31
C ILE A 118 12.99 -19.49 -0.41
N VAL A 119 13.26 -19.08 0.82
CA VAL A 119 13.97 -19.92 1.79
C VAL A 119 13.20 -21.20 2.07
N ASN A 120 11.89 -21.11 2.24
CA ASN A 120 11.03 -22.27 2.52
C ASN A 120 10.95 -23.25 1.33
N LEU A 121 10.89 -22.74 0.10
CA LEU A 121 10.93 -23.61 -1.09
C LEU A 121 12.24 -24.41 -1.18
N GLN A 122 13.39 -23.75 -0.93
CA GLN A 122 14.68 -24.43 -0.87
C GLN A 122 14.74 -25.48 0.26
N ARG A 123 14.15 -25.17 1.43
CA ARG A 123 14.06 -26.11 2.54
C ARG A 123 13.16 -27.32 2.22
N MET A 124 12.06 -27.09 1.50
CA MET A 124 11.18 -28.17 1.03
C MET A 124 11.94 -29.14 0.10
N GLU A 125 12.71 -28.64 -0.84
CA GLU A 125 13.54 -29.49 -1.72
C GLU A 125 14.57 -30.31 -0.93
N GLN A 126 15.06 -29.79 0.19
CA GLN A 126 16.03 -30.46 1.05
C GLN A 126 15.39 -31.33 2.15
N GLY A 127 14.06 -31.42 2.22
CA GLY A 127 13.34 -32.13 3.29
C GLY A 127 13.52 -31.51 4.68
N LEU A 128 13.87 -30.23 4.76
CA LEU A 128 14.08 -29.51 6.02
C LEU A 128 12.79 -28.88 6.53
N PRO A 129 12.62 -28.69 7.87
CA PRO A 129 11.46 -28.04 8.43
C PRO A 129 11.33 -26.58 7.98
N LEU A 130 10.12 -26.13 7.68
CA LEU A 130 9.83 -24.77 7.22
C LEU A 130 10.04 -23.75 8.34
N GLN A 131 10.32 -22.50 7.96
CA GLN A 131 10.48 -21.38 8.85
C GLN A 131 9.22 -20.47 8.78
N PRO A 132 8.54 -20.23 9.91
CA PRO A 132 7.36 -19.37 9.92
C PRO A 132 7.75 -17.93 9.57
N PHE A 133 6.85 -17.25 8.88
CA PHE A 133 7.00 -15.84 8.56
C PHE A 133 6.74 -14.97 9.78
N ILE A 134 7.66 -14.07 10.07
CA ILE A 134 7.52 -13.07 11.12
C ILE A 134 7.71 -11.68 10.50
N TYR A 135 6.64 -10.89 10.45
CA TYR A 135 6.70 -9.54 9.91
C TYR A 135 7.49 -8.59 10.82
N ARG A 136 8.51 -7.98 10.27
CA ARG A 136 9.30 -6.94 10.93
C ARG A 136 8.89 -5.58 10.38
N ASN A 137 8.04 -4.87 11.11
CA ASN A 137 7.65 -3.51 10.76
C ASN A 137 8.85 -2.56 10.91
N LYS A 138 9.27 -1.95 9.79
CA LYS A 138 10.39 -1.00 9.74
C LYS A 138 9.95 0.45 9.95
N GLY A 139 8.66 0.69 10.14
CA GLY A 139 8.07 2.03 10.20
C GLY A 139 7.25 2.36 8.94
N SER A 140 6.71 3.55 8.90
CA SER A 140 5.91 4.05 7.80
C SER A 140 6.35 5.44 7.36
N MET A 141 6.13 5.73 6.08
CA MET A 141 6.41 7.03 5.50
C MET A 141 5.28 7.37 4.53
N ALA A 142 4.79 8.61 4.58
CA ALA A 142 3.76 9.09 3.67
C ALA A 142 4.07 10.52 3.21
N THR A 143 4.03 10.75 1.90
CA THR A 143 4.07 12.09 1.34
C THR A 143 2.67 12.71 1.39
N ILE A 144 2.60 14.00 1.72
CA ILE A 144 1.34 14.74 1.80
C ILE A 144 1.24 15.75 0.66
N GLY A 145 2.31 15.87 -0.09
CA GLY A 145 2.45 16.79 -1.19
C GLY A 145 3.91 17.04 -1.49
N ARG A 146 4.17 18.06 -2.32
CA ARG A 146 5.53 18.44 -2.67
C ARG A 146 6.25 19.03 -1.47
N ASN A 147 7.48 18.58 -1.21
CA ASN A 147 8.33 19.03 -0.12
C ASN A 147 7.79 18.73 1.29
N HIS A 148 6.77 17.89 1.43
CA HIS A 148 6.23 17.55 2.73
C HIS A 148 5.88 16.05 2.82
N ALA A 149 6.37 15.42 3.87
CA ALA A 149 6.07 14.05 4.22
C ALA A 149 6.05 13.88 5.74
N VAL A 150 5.56 12.76 6.20
CA VAL A 150 5.71 12.30 7.58
C VAL A 150 6.43 10.97 7.59
N VAL A 151 7.34 10.81 8.53
CA VAL A 151 8.12 9.59 8.75
C VAL A 151 7.94 9.13 10.19
N GLU A 152 7.51 7.89 10.35
CA GLU A 152 7.38 7.22 11.65
C GLU A 152 8.22 5.95 11.66
N LEU A 153 9.30 5.97 12.40
CA LEU A 153 10.15 4.82 12.71
C LEU A 153 9.91 4.42 14.18
N LYS A 154 10.37 3.23 14.57
CA LYS A 154 10.16 2.73 15.95
C LYS A 154 10.52 3.71 17.06
N LYS A 155 11.59 4.53 16.87
CA LYS A 155 12.13 5.46 17.88
C LYS A 155 12.22 6.90 17.41
N LEU A 156 11.91 7.17 16.15
CA LEU A 156 12.11 8.47 15.54
C LEU A 156 10.89 8.85 14.72
N ARG A 157 10.40 10.06 14.94
CA ARG A 157 9.33 10.67 14.15
C ARG A 157 9.74 12.07 13.74
N PHE A 158 9.55 12.40 12.48
CA PHE A 158 9.76 13.75 11.95
C PHE A 158 8.92 13.97 10.69
N GLY A 159 8.68 15.22 10.37
CA GLY A 159 7.88 15.63 9.22
C GLY A 159 8.52 16.74 8.40
N GLY A 160 7.78 17.28 7.43
CA GLY A 160 8.20 18.36 6.58
C GLY A 160 9.20 17.96 5.49
N PHE A 161 10.03 18.92 5.09
CA PHE A 161 11.02 18.72 4.02
C PHE A 161 12.06 17.62 4.33
N PRO A 162 12.63 17.50 5.54
CA PRO A 162 13.56 16.41 5.85
C PRO A 162 12.92 15.03 5.68
N ALA A 163 11.67 14.87 6.09
CA ALA A 163 10.92 13.63 5.89
C ALA A 163 10.71 13.32 4.42
N TRP A 164 10.41 14.33 3.62
CA TRP A 164 10.26 14.21 2.18
C TRP A 164 11.56 13.82 1.48
N ALA A 165 12.69 14.43 1.85
CA ALA A 165 14.00 14.07 1.32
C ALA A 165 14.40 12.62 1.66
N VAL A 166 14.15 12.18 2.90
CA VAL A 166 14.38 10.80 3.32
C VAL A 166 13.45 9.85 2.55
N TRP A 167 12.19 10.21 2.37
CA TRP A 167 11.24 9.42 1.57
C TRP A 167 11.74 9.22 0.13
N LEU A 168 12.17 10.31 -0.55
CA LEU A 168 12.76 10.23 -1.90
C LEU A 168 13.97 9.30 -1.93
N PHE A 169 14.90 9.48 -1.00
CA PHE A 169 16.11 8.66 -0.94
C PHE A 169 15.81 7.17 -0.75
N VAL A 170 14.95 6.83 0.20
CA VAL A 170 14.57 5.43 0.48
C VAL A 170 13.88 4.81 -0.74
N HIS A 171 12.98 5.54 -1.40
CA HIS A 171 12.28 5.02 -2.57
C HIS A 171 13.21 4.87 -3.78
N LEU A 172 14.11 5.83 -4.00
CA LEU A 172 15.12 5.75 -5.06
C LEU A 172 16.05 4.54 -4.84
N MET A 173 16.50 4.33 -3.60
CA MET A 173 17.36 3.19 -3.26
C MET A 173 16.64 1.83 -3.35
N SER A 174 15.33 1.80 -3.24
CA SER A 174 14.53 0.58 -3.39
C SER A 174 14.38 0.10 -4.85
N ILE A 175 14.68 0.97 -5.81
CA ILE A 175 14.60 0.63 -7.25
C ILE A 175 15.74 -0.31 -7.63
N VAL A 176 15.40 -1.36 -8.35
CA VAL A 176 16.36 -2.36 -8.81
C VAL A 176 17.18 -1.82 -9.99
N GLY A 177 18.50 -1.99 -9.89
CA GLY A 177 19.46 -1.63 -10.95
C GLY A 177 19.93 -0.17 -10.88
N VAL A 178 21.25 0.01 -10.98
CA VAL A 178 21.90 1.34 -10.92
C VAL A 178 21.43 2.24 -12.06
N LYS A 179 21.32 1.68 -13.26
CA LYS A 179 20.83 2.40 -14.45
C LYS A 179 19.45 3.00 -14.21
N ASN A 180 18.50 2.20 -13.73
CA ASN A 180 17.13 2.65 -13.46
C ASN A 180 17.09 3.72 -12.39
N ARG A 181 17.90 3.61 -11.33
CA ARG A 181 18.02 4.63 -10.29
C ARG A 181 18.47 5.97 -10.85
N LEU A 182 19.48 5.97 -11.73
CA LEU A 182 19.98 7.20 -12.34
C LEU A 182 18.93 7.84 -13.24
N PHE A 183 18.26 7.08 -14.09
CA PHE A 183 17.19 7.62 -14.94
C PHE A 183 16.06 8.23 -14.13
N ILE A 184 15.57 7.51 -13.12
CA ILE A 184 14.48 8.01 -12.27
C ILE A 184 14.94 9.21 -11.44
N PHE A 185 16.18 9.23 -10.95
CA PHE A 185 16.73 10.38 -10.24
C PHE A 185 16.75 11.63 -11.13
N VAL A 186 17.24 11.51 -12.37
CA VAL A 186 17.26 12.63 -13.33
C VAL A 186 15.84 13.08 -13.68
N ASP A 187 14.92 12.16 -13.91
CA ASP A 187 13.51 12.46 -14.18
C ASP A 187 12.84 13.18 -13.02
N TRP A 188 13.07 12.73 -11.79
CA TRP A 188 12.58 13.41 -10.59
C TRP A 188 13.18 14.81 -10.42
N MET A 189 14.47 14.94 -10.66
CA MET A 189 15.15 16.25 -10.64
C MET A 189 14.54 17.20 -11.68
N TRP A 190 14.38 16.72 -12.91
CA TRP A 190 13.77 17.50 -13.99
C TRP A 190 12.34 17.92 -13.61
N SER A 191 11.49 16.98 -13.24
CA SER A 191 10.10 17.24 -12.81
C SER A 191 10.03 18.17 -11.59
N TYR A 192 11.01 18.09 -10.70
CA TYR A 192 11.09 18.98 -9.53
C TYR A 192 11.32 20.45 -9.93
N PHE A 193 12.16 20.72 -10.90
CA PHE A 193 12.48 22.10 -11.32
C PHE A 193 11.51 22.64 -12.37
N THR A 194 11.08 21.83 -13.30
CA THR A 194 10.23 22.27 -14.43
C THR A 194 8.74 22.23 -14.15
N TYR A 195 8.31 21.51 -13.10
CA TYR A 195 6.89 21.21 -12.83
C TYR A 195 6.19 20.43 -13.98
N ASP A 196 6.95 19.91 -14.92
CA ASP A 196 6.43 19.12 -16.03
C ASP A 196 6.52 17.62 -15.71
N PRO A 197 5.39 16.93 -15.48
CA PRO A 197 5.40 15.48 -15.32
C PRO A 197 5.67 14.83 -16.68
N SER A 198 6.73 14.05 -16.78
CA SER A 198 7.20 13.41 -18.01
C SER A 198 6.19 12.44 -18.66
N LEU A 199 5.21 11.97 -17.92
CA LEU A 199 4.19 11.03 -18.41
C LEU A 199 2.79 11.41 -17.93
N ARG A 200 1.90 11.72 -18.88
CA ARG A 200 0.46 11.88 -18.67
C ARG A 200 -0.29 10.81 -19.44
N ILE A 201 -0.09 9.55 -19.07
CA ILE A 201 -0.78 8.44 -19.72
C ILE A 201 -2.08 8.17 -18.95
N ILE A 202 -3.22 8.35 -19.64
CA ILE A 202 -4.53 7.90 -19.16
C ILE A 202 -4.79 6.52 -19.77
N ILE A 203 -4.62 5.48 -18.98
CA ILE A 203 -4.96 4.12 -19.39
C ILE A 203 -6.45 3.90 -19.09
N LYS A 204 -7.26 3.83 -20.13
CA LYS A 204 -8.65 3.36 -19.98
C LYS A 204 -8.62 1.85 -19.76
N PRO A 205 -9.26 1.32 -18.72
CA PRO A 205 -9.38 -0.11 -18.58
C PRO A 205 -10.14 -0.67 -19.79
N LEU A 206 -9.57 -1.69 -20.42
CA LEU A 206 -10.30 -2.46 -21.44
C LEU A 206 -11.54 -3.04 -20.78
N LYS A 207 -12.74 -2.73 -21.31
CA LYS A 207 -13.95 -3.46 -20.92
C LYS A 207 -13.69 -4.93 -21.29
N ARG A 208 -13.58 -5.79 -20.28
CA ARG A 208 -13.68 -7.22 -20.49
C ARG A 208 -15.16 -7.50 -20.73
N GLU A 209 -15.51 -7.84 -21.97
CA GLU A 209 -16.79 -8.43 -22.35
C GLU A 209 -16.94 -9.79 -21.67
#